data_dd5a0685a75b010bb09c31bf4c879cfb
#
_entry.id   dd5a0685a75b010bb09c31bf4c879cfb
#
_cell.length_a   1.000
_cell.length_b   1.000
_cell.length_c   1.000
_cell.angle_alpha   90.00
_cell.angle_beta   90.00
_cell.angle_gamma   90.00
#
_symmetry.space_group_name_H-M   'P 1'
#
loop_
_entity.id
_entity.type
_entity.pdbx_description
1 polymer ?
#
loop_
_entity_poly.entity_id
_entity_poly.type
_entity_poly.pdbx_seq_one_letter_code
_entity_poly.pdbx_strand_id
1 'polypeptide(L)'
;MLDQKKVFQALAGQGVTWFAGVPDSYLNGFCNYALANCGGRNIITANEGNAVALAAGHYFATREIPLVYMQNSGEGNAVNPLASLADRDVYAVPMLLLIGWRGRGNTEPNHPQHKLQGEITPRLLELLHIPFRILTDDDEAFARAVREAVAYCAQTRGAYALIAPKGVMADPDKPNYTDAAYPMSREEAMEVILDHMPRTPSTPPLPGAPPGNCSSSGRSGTKPKPMTS
;
A
#
# COMPACT_ATOMS: atom_id res chain seq x y z
N MET A 1 12.25 6.36 -11.62
CA MET A 1 11.94 5.63 -10.37
C MET A 1 12.95 6.01 -9.32
N LEU A 2 12.52 6.19 -8.08
CA LEU A 2 13.40 6.49 -6.96
C LEU A 2 14.27 5.28 -6.58
N ASP A 3 15.53 5.55 -6.25
CA ASP A 3 16.43 4.55 -5.66
C ASP A 3 16.03 4.30 -4.20
N GLN A 4 15.59 3.08 -3.89
CA GLN A 4 15.07 2.75 -2.56
C GLN A 4 16.11 2.90 -1.45
N LYS A 5 17.38 2.62 -1.74
CA LYS A 5 18.47 2.85 -0.78
C LYS A 5 18.59 4.34 -0.43
N LYS A 6 18.50 5.22 -1.42
CA LYS A 6 18.53 6.68 -1.20
C LYS A 6 17.27 7.17 -0.49
N VAL A 7 16.10 6.58 -0.81
CA VAL A 7 14.84 6.87 -0.10
C VAL A 7 15.00 6.62 1.40
N PHE A 8 15.48 5.43 1.79
CA PHE A 8 15.68 5.10 3.20
C PHE A 8 16.82 5.88 3.85
N GLN A 9 17.87 6.23 3.11
CA GLN A 9 18.93 7.13 3.61
C GLN A 9 18.38 8.53 3.89
N ALA A 10 17.52 9.08 3.01
CA ALA A 10 16.90 10.37 3.21
C ALA A 10 15.98 10.39 4.43
N LEU A 11 15.17 9.34 4.62
CA LEU A 11 14.31 9.18 5.79
C LEU A 11 15.14 9.05 7.08
N ALA A 12 16.11 8.15 7.12
CA ALA A 12 16.96 7.92 8.28
C ALA A 12 17.79 9.16 8.66
N GLY A 13 18.26 9.93 7.64
CA GLY A 13 18.96 11.20 7.87
C GLY A 13 18.10 12.29 8.54
N GLN A 14 16.79 12.12 8.57
CA GLN A 14 15.85 12.97 9.29
C GLN A 14 15.25 12.30 10.53
N GLY A 15 15.80 11.15 10.98
CA GLY A 15 15.34 10.43 12.15
C GLY A 15 14.08 9.58 11.94
N VAL A 16 13.60 9.43 10.69
CA VAL A 16 12.45 8.58 10.38
C VAL A 16 12.96 7.17 10.12
N THR A 17 12.89 6.32 11.13
CA THR A 17 13.47 4.97 11.10
C THR A 17 12.48 3.86 11.42
N TRP A 18 11.22 4.20 11.74
CA TRP A 18 10.18 3.27 12.08
C TRP A 18 8.97 3.41 11.13
N PHE A 19 8.44 2.26 10.71
CA PHE A 19 7.45 2.16 9.64
C PHE A 19 6.30 1.25 10.04
N ALA A 20 5.07 1.61 9.68
CA ALA A 20 3.92 0.72 9.76
C ALA A 20 2.99 0.96 8.58
N GLY A 21 2.30 -0.06 8.11
CA GLY A 21 1.34 0.15 7.03
C GLY A 21 0.77 -1.10 6.41
N VAL A 22 -0.03 -0.87 5.38
CA VAL A 22 -0.57 -1.91 4.51
C VAL A 22 0.14 -1.82 3.16
N PRO A 23 0.80 -2.89 2.69
CA PRO A 23 1.55 -2.89 1.44
C PRO A 23 0.66 -2.53 0.24
N ASP A 24 1.20 -1.70 -0.65
CA ASP A 24 0.59 -1.35 -1.93
C ASP A 24 1.56 -1.57 -3.09
N SER A 25 1.06 -2.02 -4.25
CA SER A 25 1.91 -2.29 -5.40
C SER A 25 2.51 -1.04 -6.05
N TYR A 26 1.99 0.17 -5.79
CA TYR A 26 2.65 1.43 -6.21
C TYR A 26 3.82 1.79 -5.30
N LEU A 27 3.83 1.23 -4.09
CA LEU A 27 4.88 1.37 -3.09
C LEU A 27 5.73 0.09 -2.98
N ASN A 28 5.66 -0.84 -3.95
CA ASN A 28 6.31 -2.15 -3.82
C ASN A 28 7.83 -2.05 -3.61
N GLY A 29 8.52 -1.11 -4.24
CA GLY A 29 9.94 -0.88 -4.00
C GLY A 29 10.22 -0.50 -2.55
N PHE A 30 9.46 0.45 -2.01
CA PHE A 30 9.54 0.83 -0.59
C PHE A 30 9.23 -0.35 0.34
N CYS A 31 8.12 -1.05 0.10
CA CYS A 31 7.67 -2.16 0.95
C CYS A 31 8.68 -3.31 0.95
N ASN A 32 9.21 -3.70 -0.22
CA ASN A 32 10.21 -4.75 -0.35
C ASN A 32 11.53 -4.37 0.35
N TYR A 33 11.99 -3.13 0.19
CA TYR A 33 13.20 -2.66 0.86
C TYR A 33 13.02 -2.64 2.38
N ALA A 34 11.88 -2.14 2.88
CA ALA A 34 11.55 -2.12 4.30
C ALA A 34 11.51 -3.53 4.89
N LEU A 35 10.88 -4.49 4.20
CA LEU A 35 10.80 -5.87 4.63
C LEU A 35 12.18 -6.53 4.73
N ALA A 36 13.05 -6.26 3.77
CA ALA A 36 14.40 -6.85 3.73
C ALA A 36 15.39 -6.21 4.72
N ASN A 37 15.23 -4.91 5.05
CA ASN A 37 16.30 -4.15 5.71
C ASN A 37 15.92 -3.54 7.07
N CYS A 38 14.61 -3.43 7.40
CA CYS A 38 14.19 -2.71 8.61
C CYS A 38 13.88 -3.63 9.80
N GLY A 39 13.71 -4.95 9.59
CA GLY A 39 13.41 -5.90 10.66
C GLY A 39 12.20 -5.48 11.50
N GLY A 40 12.30 -5.55 12.81
CA GLY A 40 11.22 -5.18 13.74
C GLY A 40 10.80 -3.70 13.73
N ARG A 41 11.47 -2.86 12.94
CA ARG A 41 11.07 -1.45 12.72
C ARG A 41 10.13 -1.26 11.55
N ASN A 42 9.71 -2.32 10.88
CA ASN A 42 8.68 -2.31 9.86
C ASN A 42 7.58 -3.30 10.23
N ILE A 43 6.35 -2.79 10.44
CA ILE A 43 5.20 -3.58 10.87
C ILE A 43 4.12 -3.53 9.79
N ILE A 44 3.82 -4.68 9.20
CA ILE A 44 2.66 -4.83 8.33
C ILE A 44 1.42 -4.98 9.21
N THR A 45 0.41 -4.16 8.96
CA THR A 45 -0.79 -4.09 9.78
C THR A 45 -2.01 -4.70 9.09
N ALA A 46 -3.03 -5.05 9.88
CA ALA A 46 -4.27 -5.60 9.36
C ALA A 46 -5.09 -4.58 8.56
N ASN A 47 -5.01 -3.30 8.90
CA ASN A 47 -5.58 -2.18 8.15
C ASN A 47 -4.83 -0.87 8.45
N GLU A 48 -5.14 0.18 7.70
CA GLU A 48 -4.44 1.46 7.76
C GLU A 48 -4.70 2.22 9.06
N GLY A 49 -5.89 2.09 9.64
CA GLY A 49 -6.21 2.65 10.96
C GLY A 49 -5.34 2.07 12.07
N ASN A 50 -5.07 0.76 12.02
CA ASN A 50 -4.13 0.12 12.94
C ASN A 50 -2.70 0.64 12.76
N ALA A 51 -2.29 0.93 11.52
CA ALA A 51 -0.98 1.52 11.26
C ALA A 51 -0.83 2.90 11.90
N VAL A 52 -1.84 3.77 11.76
CA VAL A 52 -1.88 5.10 12.42
C VAL A 52 -1.83 4.96 13.93
N ALA A 53 -2.59 4.03 14.52
CA ALA A 53 -2.61 3.80 15.96
C ALA A 53 -1.24 3.30 16.48
N LEU A 54 -0.60 2.36 15.78
CA LEU A 54 0.74 1.89 16.13
C LEU A 54 1.79 3.00 16.01
N ALA A 55 1.71 3.83 14.96
CA ALA A 55 2.57 4.97 14.76
C ALA A 55 2.44 5.99 15.92
N ALA A 56 1.20 6.25 16.37
CA ALA A 56 0.97 7.10 17.50
C ALA A 56 1.57 6.52 18.80
N GLY A 57 1.41 5.22 19.03
CA GLY A 57 2.03 4.51 20.15
C GLY A 57 3.56 4.59 20.13
N HIS A 58 4.17 4.39 18.95
CA HIS A 58 5.61 4.55 18.77
C HIS A 58 6.07 5.97 19.14
N TYR A 59 5.40 7.00 18.60
CA TYR A 59 5.73 8.39 18.94
C TYR A 59 5.58 8.69 20.43
N PHE A 60 4.54 8.21 21.08
CA PHE A 60 4.37 8.41 22.52
C PHE A 60 5.50 7.78 23.34
N ALA A 61 6.00 6.63 22.91
CA ALA A 61 7.08 5.91 23.60
C ALA A 61 8.46 6.50 23.34
N THR A 62 8.75 6.94 22.11
CA THR A 62 10.11 7.28 21.66
C THR A 62 10.32 8.75 21.34
N ARG A 63 9.27 9.48 21.00
CA ARG A 63 9.29 10.83 20.41
C ARG A 63 9.89 10.89 19.02
N GLU A 64 10.15 9.78 18.37
CA GLU A 64 10.58 9.68 16.98
C GLU A 64 9.36 9.80 16.05
N ILE A 65 9.49 10.57 14.97
CA ILE A 65 8.42 10.73 13.95
C ILE A 65 8.34 9.44 13.13
N PRO A 66 7.22 8.68 13.20
CA PRO A 66 7.03 7.47 12.42
C PRO A 66 6.57 7.77 10.99
N LEU A 67 6.69 6.78 10.09
CA LEU A 67 6.08 6.83 8.78
C LEU A 67 5.03 5.72 8.65
N VAL A 68 3.81 6.12 8.23
CA VAL A 68 2.71 5.22 7.89
C VAL A 68 2.59 5.13 6.37
N TYR A 69 2.61 3.92 5.81
CA TYR A 69 2.45 3.73 4.36
C TYR A 69 1.15 2.99 4.03
N MET A 70 0.52 3.40 2.91
CA MET A 70 -0.76 2.83 2.48
C MET A 70 -1.06 3.11 1.01
N GLN A 71 -2.00 2.37 0.45
CA GLN A 71 -2.67 2.77 -0.79
C GLN A 71 -3.69 3.86 -0.48
N ASN A 72 -3.95 4.77 -1.42
CA ASN A 72 -4.96 5.83 -1.22
C ASN A 72 -6.38 5.30 -0.95
N SER A 73 -6.73 4.09 -1.38
CA SER A 73 -8.00 3.46 -0.98
C SER A 73 -8.10 3.17 0.52
N GLY A 74 -6.96 3.03 1.19
CA GLY A 74 -6.86 2.82 2.63
C GLY A 74 -7.06 4.08 3.48
N GLU A 75 -7.02 5.28 2.86
CA GLU A 75 -7.27 6.54 3.58
C GLU A 75 -8.61 6.51 4.32
N GLY A 76 -9.64 5.87 3.73
CA GLY A 76 -10.94 5.72 4.38
C GLY A 76 -10.88 5.03 5.75
N ASN A 77 -10.02 4.02 5.92
CA ASN A 77 -9.79 3.34 7.19
C ASN A 77 -8.98 4.20 8.18
N ALA A 78 -8.23 5.16 7.68
CA ALA A 78 -7.35 6.02 8.48
C ALA A 78 -8.00 7.35 8.89
N VAL A 79 -9.16 7.76 8.30
CA VAL A 79 -9.81 9.05 8.57
C VAL A 79 -10.01 9.29 10.06
N ASN A 80 -10.70 8.38 10.76
CA ASN A 80 -10.98 8.57 12.18
C ASN A 80 -9.71 8.58 13.05
N PRO A 81 -8.76 7.64 12.92
CA PRO A 81 -7.53 7.72 13.71
C PRO A 81 -6.65 8.92 13.34
N LEU A 82 -6.63 9.40 12.11
CA LEU A 82 -5.93 10.64 11.76
C LEU A 82 -6.58 11.86 12.41
N ALA A 83 -7.91 11.99 12.31
CA ALA A 83 -8.66 13.08 12.93
C ALA A 83 -8.58 13.08 14.45
N SER A 84 -8.31 11.92 15.08
CA SER A 84 -8.22 11.82 16.54
C SER A 84 -6.78 11.91 17.05
N LEU A 85 -5.84 11.17 16.43
CA LEU A 85 -4.47 11.06 16.94
C LEU A 85 -3.51 12.07 16.33
N ALA A 86 -3.65 12.39 15.03
CA ALA A 86 -2.74 13.30 14.34
C ALA A 86 -3.24 14.75 14.31
N ASP A 87 -4.52 15.00 14.58
CA ASP A 87 -5.06 16.35 14.65
C ASP A 87 -4.40 17.14 15.79
N ARG A 88 -4.03 18.39 15.49
CA ARG A 88 -3.27 19.27 16.39
C ARG A 88 -4.08 19.71 17.60
N ASP A 89 -5.39 19.75 17.49
CA ASP A 89 -6.30 20.17 18.55
C ASP A 89 -6.71 19.00 19.47
N VAL A 90 -6.26 17.75 19.14
CA VAL A 90 -6.56 16.54 19.93
C VAL A 90 -5.29 15.98 20.57
N TYR A 91 -4.64 14.99 19.96
CA TYR A 91 -3.41 14.39 20.51
C TYR A 91 -2.13 14.94 19.89
N ALA A 92 -2.23 15.59 18.75
CA ALA A 92 -1.11 16.25 18.07
C ALA A 92 0.11 15.32 17.86
N VAL A 93 -0.14 14.11 17.35
CA VAL A 93 0.92 13.14 17.05
C VAL A 93 1.47 13.40 15.67
N PRO A 94 2.72 13.87 15.52
CA PRO A 94 3.34 14.05 14.22
C PRO A 94 3.65 12.72 13.59
N MET A 95 3.36 12.58 12.28
CA MET A 95 3.69 11.40 11.50
C MET A 95 3.80 11.73 10.01
N LEU A 96 4.64 11.00 9.31
CA LEU A 96 4.65 11.01 7.86
C LEU A 96 3.66 9.98 7.30
N LEU A 97 2.94 10.34 6.25
CA LEU A 97 2.10 9.42 5.49
C LEU A 97 2.75 9.24 4.11
N LEU A 98 3.03 7.99 3.69
CA LEU A 98 3.44 7.66 2.34
C LEU A 98 2.29 6.95 1.64
N ILE A 99 1.68 7.62 0.65
CA ILE A 99 0.43 7.19 0.04
C ILE A 99 0.66 6.86 -1.43
N GLY A 100 0.43 5.59 -1.82
CA GLY A 100 0.40 5.18 -3.22
C GLY A 100 -0.86 5.69 -3.91
N TRP A 101 -0.72 6.55 -4.94
CA TRP A 101 -1.84 7.25 -5.56
C TRP A 101 -2.37 6.55 -6.81
N ARG A 102 -3.36 5.71 -6.64
CA ARG A 102 -4.08 5.06 -7.74
C ARG A 102 -5.22 5.93 -8.25
N GLY A 103 -5.55 5.78 -9.53
CA GLY A 103 -6.68 6.45 -10.16
C GLY A 103 -6.45 7.93 -10.48
N ARG A 104 -5.22 8.44 -10.36
CA ARG A 104 -4.88 9.81 -10.74
C ARG A 104 -5.16 10.05 -12.23
N GLY A 105 -5.99 11.05 -12.55
CA GLY A 105 -6.23 11.47 -13.93
C GLY A 105 -6.80 10.39 -14.85
N ASN A 106 -7.50 9.40 -14.31
CA ASN A 106 -8.07 8.28 -15.07
C ASN A 106 -7.03 7.43 -15.81
N THR A 107 -5.80 7.33 -15.27
CA THR A 107 -4.68 6.63 -15.88
C THR A 107 -4.79 5.09 -15.82
N GLU A 108 -5.85 4.56 -15.19
CA GLU A 108 -6.09 3.13 -15.02
C GLU A 108 -7.52 2.76 -15.51
N PRO A 109 -7.77 2.77 -16.83
CA PRO A 109 -9.12 2.54 -17.37
C PRO A 109 -9.70 1.16 -17.02
N ASN A 110 -8.85 0.18 -16.72
CA ASN A 110 -9.25 -1.17 -16.35
C ASN A 110 -9.57 -1.34 -14.85
N HIS A 111 -9.46 -0.28 -14.06
CA HIS A 111 -9.69 -0.30 -12.61
C HIS A 111 -10.65 0.81 -12.18
N PRO A 112 -11.95 0.72 -12.57
CA PRO A 112 -12.93 1.79 -12.33
C PRO A 112 -13.11 2.12 -10.84
N GLN A 113 -12.86 1.16 -9.95
CA GLN A 113 -12.91 1.34 -8.49
C GLN A 113 -11.89 2.37 -7.97
N HIS A 114 -10.79 2.60 -8.68
CA HIS A 114 -9.78 3.58 -8.28
C HIS A 114 -10.06 5.00 -8.75
N LYS A 115 -10.99 5.18 -9.68
CA LYS A 115 -11.26 6.50 -10.27
C LYS A 115 -11.65 7.54 -9.22
N LEU A 116 -12.71 7.27 -8.48
CA LEU A 116 -13.19 8.19 -7.43
C LEU A 116 -12.13 8.36 -6.33
N GLN A 117 -11.48 7.29 -5.90
CA GLN A 117 -10.43 7.34 -4.89
C GLN A 117 -9.26 8.23 -5.33
N GLY A 118 -8.85 8.15 -6.61
CA GLY A 118 -7.80 9.01 -7.14
C GLY A 118 -8.17 10.49 -7.19
N GLU A 119 -9.45 10.79 -7.42
CA GLU A 119 -9.97 12.16 -7.45
C GLU A 119 -10.08 12.77 -6.04
N ILE A 120 -10.52 11.99 -5.05
CA ILE A 120 -10.76 12.49 -3.69
C ILE A 120 -9.52 12.55 -2.81
N THR A 121 -8.45 11.79 -3.09
CA THR A 121 -7.24 11.71 -2.26
C THR A 121 -6.69 13.09 -1.83
N PRO A 122 -6.39 14.05 -2.73
CA PRO A 122 -5.90 15.35 -2.30
C PRO A 122 -6.92 16.13 -1.46
N ARG A 123 -8.20 16.05 -1.83
CA ARG A 123 -9.28 16.75 -1.13
C ARG A 123 -9.52 16.19 0.27
N LEU A 124 -9.36 14.89 0.44
CA LEU A 124 -9.48 14.24 1.75
C LEU A 124 -8.37 14.70 2.69
N LEU A 125 -7.13 14.78 2.19
CA LEU A 125 -6.01 15.32 2.95
C LEU A 125 -6.21 16.80 3.31
N GLU A 126 -6.71 17.62 2.37
CA GLU A 126 -7.08 19.02 2.63
C GLU A 126 -8.16 19.13 3.70
N LEU A 127 -9.20 18.29 3.65
CA LEU A 127 -10.29 18.25 4.65
C LEU A 127 -9.78 17.86 6.04
N LEU A 128 -8.77 16.99 6.10
CA LEU A 128 -8.12 16.59 7.35
C LEU A 128 -7.03 17.57 7.79
N HIS A 129 -6.86 18.71 7.09
CA HIS A 129 -5.82 19.71 7.32
C HIS A 129 -4.39 19.13 7.28
N ILE A 130 -4.17 18.08 6.48
CA ILE A 130 -2.89 17.43 6.28
C ILE A 130 -2.25 17.96 5.00
N PRO A 131 -1.18 18.77 5.08
CA PRO A 131 -0.46 19.20 3.89
C PRO A 131 0.22 18.01 3.23
N PHE A 132 0.42 18.12 1.91
CA PHE A 132 1.01 17.04 1.15
C PHE A 132 1.95 17.53 0.05
N ARG A 133 2.84 16.64 -0.38
CA ARG A 133 3.69 16.79 -1.55
C ARG A 133 3.47 15.61 -2.50
N ILE A 134 3.22 15.91 -3.77
CA ILE A 134 3.22 14.88 -4.82
C ILE A 134 4.68 14.62 -5.20
N LEU A 135 5.09 13.37 -5.09
CA LEU A 135 6.45 12.93 -5.37
C LEU A 135 6.70 12.81 -6.89
N THR A 136 7.95 12.98 -7.24
CA THR A 136 8.51 12.70 -8.58
C THR A 136 9.57 11.61 -8.46
N ASP A 137 10.08 11.11 -9.58
CA ASP A 137 11.14 10.10 -9.64
C ASP A 137 12.56 10.69 -9.55
N ASP A 138 12.69 11.83 -8.87
CA ASP A 138 13.95 12.53 -8.60
C ASP A 138 14.34 12.35 -7.12
N ASP A 139 15.48 11.67 -6.89
CA ASP A 139 15.97 11.36 -5.54
C ASP A 139 16.26 12.61 -4.70
N GLU A 140 16.78 13.70 -5.33
CA GLU A 140 17.06 14.94 -4.61
C GLU A 140 15.76 15.68 -4.24
N ALA A 141 14.78 15.69 -5.15
CA ALA A 141 13.45 16.24 -4.86
C ALA A 141 12.78 15.47 -3.73
N PHE A 142 12.90 14.12 -3.71
CA PHE A 142 12.43 13.31 -2.62
C PHE A 142 13.09 13.69 -1.29
N ALA A 143 14.42 13.78 -1.25
CA ALA A 143 15.14 14.15 -0.04
C ALA A 143 14.76 15.55 0.47
N ARG A 144 14.49 16.52 -0.44
CA ARG A 144 13.94 17.83 -0.05
C ARG A 144 12.54 17.71 0.54
N ALA A 145 11.65 16.94 -0.09
CA ALA A 145 10.29 16.73 0.39
C ALA A 145 10.26 16.09 1.80
N VAL A 146 11.13 15.12 2.05
CA VAL A 146 11.26 14.51 3.39
C VAL A 146 11.70 15.53 4.44
N ARG A 147 12.71 16.37 4.13
CA ARG A 147 13.16 17.43 5.06
C ARG A 147 12.04 18.43 5.38
N GLU A 148 11.32 18.89 4.35
CA GLU A 148 10.17 19.78 4.51
C GLU A 148 9.08 19.16 5.38
N ALA A 149 8.73 17.89 5.09
CA ALA A 149 7.70 17.17 5.80
C ALA A 149 8.06 16.93 7.28
N VAL A 150 9.29 16.51 7.57
CA VAL A 150 9.75 16.31 8.97
C VAL A 150 9.82 17.63 9.71
N ALA A 151 10.31 18.71 9.08
CA ALA A 151 10.33 20.03 9.68
C ALA A 151 8.91 20.52 10.03
N TYR A 152 7.95 20.34 9.11
CA TYR A 152 6.55 20.65 9.38
C TYR A 152 6.00 19.84 10.54
N CYS A 153 6.18 18.51 10.55
CA CYS A 153 5.73 17.65 11.65
C CYS A 153 6.31 18.08 12.99
N ALA A 154 7.60 18.40 13.05
CA ALA A 154 8.27 18.84 14.27
C ALA A 154 7.75 20.20 14.78
N GLN A 155 7.51 21.14 13.87
CA GLN A 155 7.06 22.49 14.22
C GLN A 155 5.58 22.55 14.62
N THR A 156 4.73 21.81 13.90
CA THR A 156 3.28 21.91 14.05
C THR A 156 2.67 20.80 14.89
N ARG A 157 3.42 19.70 15.10
CA ARG A 157 2.92 18.46 15.71
C ARG A 157 1.72 17.88 14.93
N GLY A 158 1.72 18.04 13.62
CA GLY A 158 0.72 17.51 12.71
C GLY A 158 1.27 16.46 11.78
N ALA A 159 0.41 15.77 11.04
CA ALA A 159 0.80 14.86 9.99
C ALA A 159 1.18 15.59 8.70
N TYR A 160 2.01 14.95 7.86
CA TYR A 160 2.35 15.41 6.52
C TYR A 160 2.34 14.22 5.54
N ALA A 161 1.72 14.38 4.36
CA ALA A 161 1.62 13.31 3.38
C ALA A 161 2.58 13.48 2.19
N LEU A 162 3.22 12.38 1.83
CA LEU A 162 4.02 12.20 0.61
C LEU A 162 3.22 11.28 -0.33
N ILE A 163 2.73 11.82 -1.43
CA ILE A 163 1.87 11.08 -2.37
C ILE A 163 2.73 10.58 -3.53
N ALA A 164 2.77 9.26 -3.71
CA ALA A 164 3.55 8.59 -4.75
C ALA A 164 2.67 8.17 -5.93
N PRO A 165 2.75 8.85 -7.09
CA PRO A 165 2.12 8.40 -8.32
C PRO A 165 2.71 7.08 -8.83
N LYS A 166 2.02 6.47 -9.81
CA LYS A 166 2.48 5.26 -10.49
C LYS A 166 3.92 5.38 -10.99
N GLY A 167 4.74 4.39 -10.70
CA GLY A 167 6.11 4.29 -11.18
C GLY A 167 7.15 5.05 -10.37
N VAL A 168 6.75 5.89 -9.40
CA VAL A 168 7.70 6.65 -8.57
C VAL A 168 8.44 5.73 -7.59
N MET A 169 7.71 4.84 -6.90
CA MET A 169 8.23 3.88 -5.91
C MET A 169 8.21 2.44 -6.43
N ALA A 170 8.30 2.24 -7.75
CA ALA A 170 8.28 0.89 -8.32
C ALA A 170 9.56 0.12 -7.99
N ASP A 171 9.44 -1.20 -7.92
CA ASP A 171 10.57 -2.10 -7.81
C ASP A 171 10.89 -2.66 -9.21
N PRO A 172 12.07 -2.36 -9.77
CA PRO A 172 12.49 -2.90 -11.05
C PRO A 172 12.74 -4.42 -10.98
N ASP A 173 13.21 -4.89 -9.82
CA ASP A 173 13.55 -6.28 -9.59
C ASP A 173 12.45 -6.93 -8.73
N LYS A 174 11.31 -7.29 -9.35
CA LYS A 174 10.29 -8.07 -8.65
C LYS A 174 10.92 -9.39 -8.18
N PRO A 175 11.12 -9.61 -6.88
CA PRO A 175 11.57 -10.90 -6.42
C PRO A 175 10.50 -11.93 -6.78
N ASN A 176 10.92 -12.95 -7.52
CA ASN A 176 10.07 -14.11 -7.80
C ASN A 176 10.01 -14.92 -6.51
N TYR A 177 9.06 -14.63 -5.64
CA TYR A 177 8.81 -15.44 -4.46
C TYR A 177 8.15 -16.75 -4.91
N THR A 178 8.97 -17.76 -5.20
CA THR A 178 8.54 -19.15 -5.20
C THR A 178 8.97 -19.74 -3.88
N ASP A 179 8.04 -19.91 -2.96
CA ASP A 179 8.30 -20.69 -1.75
C ASP A 179 8.17 -22.17 -2.10
N ALA A 180 9.27 -22.93 -1.97
CA ALA A 180 9.28 -24.35 -2.24
C ALA A 180 8.32 -25.15 -1.33
N ALA A 181 7.96 -24.61 -0.16
CA ALA A 181 6.95 -25.20 0.74
C ALA A 181 5.51 -25.03 0.21
N TYR A 182 5.29 -24.05 -0.68
CA TYR A 182 3.99 -23.76 -1.28
C TYR A 182 4.11 -23.64 -2.82
N PRO A 183 4.33 -24.77 -3.52
CA PRO A 183 4.67 -24.76 -4.95
C PRO A 183 3.49 -24.40 -5.87
N MET A 184 2.26 -24.42 -5.34
CA MET A 184 1.04 -24.15 -6.10
C MET A 184 0.94 -22.65 -6.43
N SER A 185 0.78 -22.30 -7.69
CA SER A 185 0.49 -20.94 -8.11
C SER A 185 -0.92 -20.50 -7.66
N ARG A 186 -1.18 -19.19 -7.66
CA ARG A 186 -2.51 -18.67 -7.37
C ARG A 186 -3.56 -19.20 -8.36
N GLU A 187 -3.19 -19.31 -9.63
CA GLU A 187 -4.04 -19.81 -10.72
C GLU A 187 -4.40 -21.28 -10.50
N GLU A 188 -3.42 -22.13 -10.16
CA GLU A 188 -3.65 -23.54 -9.83
C GLU A 188 -4.53 -23.70 -8.57
N ALA A 189 -4.29 -22.91 -7.54
CA ALA A 189 -5.12 -22.92 -6.33
C ALA A 189 -6.57 -22.52 -6.64
N MET A 190 -6.79 -21.52 -7.51
CA MET A 190 -8.12 -21.13 -7.94
C MET A 190 -8.81 -22.20 -8.78
N GLU A 191 -8.10 -22.89 -9.66
CA GLU A 191 -8.64 -24.03 -10.44
C GLU A 191 -9.11 -25.14 -9.51
N VAL A 192 -8.29 -25.52 -8.52
CA VAL A 192 -8.68 -26.54 -7.53
C VAL A 192 -9.91 -26.12 -6.75
N ILE A 193 -10.00 -24.87 -6.32
CA ILE A 193 -11.18 -24.36 -5.59
C ILE A 193 -12.41 -24.40 -6.49
N LEU A 194 -12.31 -23.91 -7.73
CA LEU A 194 -13.44 -23.87 -8.66
C LEU A 194 -13.94 -25.26 -9.04
N ASP A 195 -13.04 -26.24 -9.18
CA ASP A 195 -13.41 -27.62 -9.48
C ASP A 195 -14.20 -28.30 -8.33
N HIS A 196 -13.99 -27.85 -7.09
CA HIS A 196 -14.67 -28.39 -5.91
C HIS A 196 -15.88 -27.56 -5.46
N MET A 197 -16.11 -26.37 -6.06
CA MET A 197 -17.29 -25.58 -5.74
C MET A 197 -18.55 -26.14 -6.40
N PRO A 198 -19.70 -26.14 -5.68
CA PRO A 198 -20.98 -26.46 -6.29
C PRO A 198 -21.25 -25.49 -7.47
N ARG A 199 -21.62 -26.03 -8.62
CA ARG A 199 -22.02 -25.22 -9.78
C ARG A 199 -23.36 -24.56 -9.50
N THR A 200 -23.35 -23.41 -8.83
CA THR A 200 -24.53 -22.56 -8.68
C THR A 200 -24.56 -21.48 -9.75
N PRO A 201 -25.72 -21.14 -10.34
CA PRO A 201 -25.82 -20.17 -11.43
C PRO A 201 -25.46 -18.71 -11.08
N SER A 202 -25.09 -18.42 -9.84
CA SER A 202 -24.96 -17.07 -9.31
C SER A 202 -23.66 -16.79 -8.54
N THR A 203 -22.53 -17.33 -8.97
CA THR A 203 -21.25 -16.86 -8.43
C THR A 203 -20.94 -15.50 -9.03
N PRO A 204 -20.96 -14.39 -8.27
CA PRO A 204 -20.59 -13.09 -8.82
C PRO A 204 -19.13 -13.14 -9.27
N PRO A 205 -18.75 -12.45 -10.37
CA PRO A 205 -17.37 -12.38 -10.78
C PRO A 205 -16.51 -11.79 -9.65
N LEU A 206 -15.37 -12.41 -9.38
CA LEU A 206 -14.43 -11.91 -8.38
C LEU A 206 -13.98 -10.49 -8.77
N PRO A 207 -13.97 -9.53 -7.84
CA PRO A 207 -13.47 -8.19 -8.12
C PRO A 207 -12.02 -8.26 -8.62
N GLY A 208 -11.78 -7.74 -9.82
CA GLY A 208 -10.44 -7.71 -10.43
C GLY A 208 -10.15 -8.83 -11.44
N ALA A 209 -11.06 -9.76 -11.70
CA ALA A 209 -10.94 -10.64 -12.86
C ALA A 209 -11.18 -9.84 -14.15
N PRO A 210 -10.31 -9.94 -15.17
CA PRO A 210 -10.55 -9.26 -16.43
C PRO A 210 -11.86 -9.75 -17.04
N PRO A 211 -12.71 -8.86 -17.59
CA PRO A 211 -13.92 -9.28 -18.27
C PRO A 211 -13.55 -10.13 -19.50
N GLY A 212 -13.85 -11.38 -19.47
CA GLY A 212 -13.69 -12.24 -20.67
C GLY A 212 -13.23 -13.68 -20.46
N ASN A 213 -12.71 -14.09 -19.31
CA ASN A 213 -12.19 -15.45 -19.13
C ASN A 213 -13.10 -16.42 -18.37
N CYS A 214 -14.38 -16.12 -18.20
CA CYS A 214 -15.39 -17.11 -17.88
C CYS A 214 -16.09 -17.62 -19.15
N SER A 215 -15.38 -17.76 -20.27
CA SER A 215 -15.89 -18.49 -21.40
C SER A 215 -15.79 -19.99 -21.09
N SER A 216 -16.93 -20.63 -21.02
CA SER A 216 -17.13 -22.06 -21.11
C SER A 216 -16.20 -22.69 -22.18
N SER A 217 -14.99 -23.06 -21.81
CA SER A 217 -14.26 -24.04 -22.59
C SER A 217 -14.97 -25.37 -22.35
N GLY A 218 -15.91 -25.69 -23.25
CA GLY A 218 -16.50 -27.00 -23.36
C GLY A 218 -15.36 -28.00 -23.57
N ARG A 219 -14.88 -28.62 -22.51
CA ARG A 219 -14.08 -29.84 -22.63
C ARG A 219 -15.02 -30.97 -22.97
N SER A 220 -14.98 -31.39 -24.24
CA SER A 220 -15.41 -32.68 -24.68
C SER A 220 -14.82 -33.77 -23.77
N GLY A 221 -15.70 -34.61 -23.24
CA GLY A 221 -15.33 -35.65 -22.29
C GLY A 221 -14.28 -36.62 -22.85
N THR A 222 -13.20 -36.76 -22.11
CA THR A 222 -12.41 -37.99 -22.08
C THR A 222 -12.48 -38.56 -20.67
N LYS A 223 -13.15 -39.69 -20.59
CA LYS A 223 -13.25 -40.49 -19.36
C LYS A 223 -11.85 -40.85 -18.83
N PRO A 224 -11.61 -40.82 -17.53
CA PRO A 224 -10.37 -41.32 -16.97
C PRO A 224 -10.28 -42.85 -17.18
N LYS A 225 -9.11 -43.28 -17.62
CA LYS A 225 -8.76 -44.72 -17.68
C LYS A 225 -8.67 -45.30 -16.26
N PRO A 226 -9.15 -46.52 -16.03
CA PRO A 226 -9.02 -47.18 -14.72
C PRO A 226 -7.54 -47.55 -14.49
N MET A 227 -7.06 -47.25 -13.29
CA MET A 227 -5.79 -47.78 -12.79
C MET A 227 -5.94 -49.28 -12.58
N THR A 228 -5.16 -50.06 -13.32
CA THR A 228 -4.97 -51.50 -13.06
C THR A 228 -3.77 -51.67 -12.15
N SER A 229 -3.99 -52.41 -11.10
CA SER A 229 -3.12 -53.09 -10.09
C SER A 229 -1.61 -52.95 -10.25
#